data_634e857bed8f7d73144f7a5c5c1d7347
#
_entry.id   634e857bed8f7d73144f7a5c5c1d7347
#
_cell.length_a   1.000
_cell.length_b   1.000
_cell.length_c   1.000
_cell.angle_alpha   90.00
_cell.angle_beta   90.00
_cell.angle_gamma   90.00
#
_symmetry.space_group_name_H-M   'P 1'
#
loop_
_entity.id
_entity.type
_entity.pdbx_description
1 polymer ?
#
loop_
_entity_poly.entity_id
_entity_poly.type
_entity_poly.pdbx_seq_one_letter_code
_entity_poly.pdbx_strand_id
1 'polypeptide(L)'
;MKRLFLSLSLFYSVTLSAQQADYPIRAVNFTAVKLTDNFWLPRIQVNHKVTIPASFARCENTGRVKNFEMAAAHSGKFCTKFTFDDTDIYKTIEGASFSMAVTPDKQMDRYVDSLIAIVAKAQEPDGYLYTARTIDPLHPPEWAGPERWVNEHVLSHELYNSGHLFEAASAHYLATGKRNFLDIALKNADLLVKTFGPGKRGVAPGHEVVEMGLVKLYRITGRKDYLALAKFFIDERGKREYDKKSKNEWQNGKYWQDDKPVTAQDEAEGHAVRAMYLYAAMADIAAIDGDTAYLAAIDRIWNNMTGKKIYVQGGIGAVPDGERFGEDYELPNATAYNETCAAIGNAFWNERMFLLHGDAKYIDLLEKVMYNGLIAGLGLDGKSFFYTNAMQVTDGVKHGSLEPARSGWFECSCCPTNLVRFLPSVPGYMYAQEGKKVYVNLFINSSAVIKVNNQEVAFKQEHNYPWAGNILLKVDPVRAVAFDLYVRVPGWARGEAIPDGLYRFKDTAVGPVVIKVNGVAVSYKMEKGYAVIGRQWKKGDVVTM
;
A
#
# COMPACT_ATOMS: atom_id res chain seq x y z
N MET A 1 13.87 37.64 -65.98
CA MET A 1 14.32 36.81 -64.82
C MET A 1 13.33 36.93 -63.69
N LYS A 2 12.44 35.98 -63.55
CA LYS A 2 11.47 35.90 -62.46
C LYS A 2 12.04 34.99 -61.37
N ARG A 3 12.28 35.51 -60.19
CA ARG A 3 12.72 34.72 -59.01
C ARG A 3 11.48 34.14 -58.32
N LEU A 4 11.44 32.81 -58.26
CA LEU A 4 10.43 32.04 -57.55
C LEU A 4 10.93 31.93 -56.07
N PHE A 5 10.16 32.47 -55.11
CA PHE A 5 10.38 32.23 -53.71
C PHE A 5 9.59 30.99 -53.28
N LEU A 6 10.30 29.93 -52.94
CA LEU A 6 9.72 28.72 -52.33
C LEU A 6 9.68 28.93 -50.80
N SER A 7 8.49 29.13 -50.25
CA SER A 7 8.27 29.17 -48.80
C SER A 7 8.14 27.74 -48.27
N LEU A 8 9.14 27.31 -47.49
CA LEU A 8 9.12 26.03 -46.78
C LEU A 8 8.34 26.20 -45.48
N SER A 9 7.09 25.70 -45.44
CA SER A 9 6.29 25.64 -44.23
C SER A 9 6.74 24.44 -43.40
N LEU A 10 7.44 24.67 -42.28
CA LEU A 10 7.73 23.67 -41.26
C LEU A 10 6.41 23.35 -40.51
N PHE A 11 5.84 22.20 -40.76
CA PHE A 11 4.79 21.63 -39.89
C PHE A 11 5.46 21.10 -38.63
N TYR A 12 5.35 21.84 -37.53
CA TYR A 12 5.59 21.30 -36.18
C TYR A 12 4.44 20.34 -35.83
N SER A 13 4.67 19.05 -35.94
CA SER A 13 3.80 18.03 -35.38
C SER A 13 3.94 18.09 -33.85
N VAL A 14 3.02 18.79 -33.18
CA VAL A 14 2.83 18.67 -31.75
C VAL A 14 2.25 17.28 -31.51
N THR A 15 3.07 16.31 -31.17
CA THR A 15 2.61 15.05 -30.62
C THR A 15 2.00 15.37 -29.24
N LEU A 16 0.68 15.51 -29.18
CA LEU A 16 -0.05 15.40 -27.92
C LEU A 16 0.26 13.99 -27.37
N SER A 17 1.17 13.91 -26.42
CA SER A 17 1.28 12.71 -25.60
C SER A 17 -0.07 12.53 -24.93
N ALA A 18 -0.85 11.56 -25.36
CA ALA A 18 -2.07 11.19 -24.68
C ALA A 18 -1.69 10.88 -23.23
N GLN A 19 -2.26 11.63 -22.29
CA GLN A 19 -2.01 11.38 -20.88
C GLN A 19 -2.47 9.95 -20.59
N GLN A 20 -1.53 9.13 -20.08
CA GLN A 20 -1.80 7.74 -19.73
C GLN A 20 -2.97 7.69 -18.73
N ALA A 21 -3.98 6.87 -19.03
CA ALA A 21 -5.10 6.67 -18.11
C ALA A 21 -4.58 6.13 -16.77
N ASP A 22 -5.10 6.65 -15.67
CA ASP A 22 -4.82 6.23 -14.30
C ASP A 22 -5.99 6.71 -13.42
N TYR A 23 -5.83 6.69 -12.10
CA TYR A 23 -6.85 7.14 -11.17
C TYR A 23 -7.42 8.53 -11.53
N PRO A 24 -8.74 8.72 -11.45
CA PRO A 24 -9.36 10.04 -11.68
C PRO A 24 -8.92 11.07 -10.62
N ILE A 25 -8.72 10.61 -9.39
CA ILE A 25 -8.20 11.40 -8.27
C ILE A 25 -6.74 11.03 -8.05
N ARG A 26 -5.90 12.04 -7.80
CA ARG A 26 -4.47 11.85 -7.57
C ARG A 26 -4.10 12.26 -6.15
N ALA A 27 -3.47 11.38 -5.41
CA ALA A 27 -2.88 11.74 -4.12
C ALA A 27 -1.81 12.83 -4.29
N VAL A 28 -1.76 13.76 -3.36
CA VAL A 28 -0.65 14.72 -3.27
C VAL A 28 0.59 13.96 -2.79
N ASN A 29 1.71 14.13 -3.51
CA ASN A 29 2.95 13.43 -3.16
C ASN A 29 3.32 13.70 -1.69
N PHE A 30 3.61 12.65 -0.93
CA PHE A 30 3.94 12.75 0.49
C PHE A 30 5.13 13.68 0.77
N THR A 31 6.07 13.83 -0.17
CA THR A 31 7.20 14.75 -0.05
C THR A 31 6.81 16.23 -0.13
N ALA A 32 5.62 16.54 -0.67
CA ALA A 32 5.08 17.90 -0.73
C ALA A 32 4.33 18.30 0.56
N VAL A 33 4.16 17.37 1.51
CA VAL A 33 3.44 17.57 2.76
C VAL A 33 4.40 17.47 3.95
N LYS A 34 4.53 18.55 4.70
CA LYS A 34 5.40 18.62 5.90
C LYS A 34 4.54 18.56 7.15
N LEU A 35 4.67 17.48 7.91
CA LEU A 35 3.96 17.33 9.19
C LEU A 35 4.56 18.24 10.28
N THR A 36 3.69 18.71 11.16
CA THR A 36 4.03 19.52 12.33
C THR A 36 3.25 19.08 13.59
N ASP A 37 2.60 17.92 13.50
CA ASP A 37 1.79 17.34 14.56
C ASP A 37 2.64 16.67 15.64
N ASN A 38 2.00 16.29 16.74
CA ASN A 38 2.64 15.62 17.88
C ASN A 38 2.28 14.13 18.00
N PHE A 39 1.63 13.55 16.97
CA PHE A 39 1.28 12.12 16.94
C PHE A 39 2.05 11.36 15.85
N TRP A 40 1.89 11.74 14.58
CA TRP A 40 2.52 11.05 13.44
C TRP A 40 3.98 11.45 13.25
N LEU A 41 4.29 12.75 13.33
CA LEU A 41 5.66 13.23 13.12
C LEU A 41 6.67 12.56 14.08
N PRO A 42 6.41 12.45 15.41
CA PRO A 42 7.33 11.74 16.30
C PRO A 42 7.54 10.27 15.91
N ARG A 43 6.48 9.57 15.47
CA ARG A 43 6.56 8.17 15.04
C ARG A 43 7.36 8.01 13.75
N ILE A 44 7.19 8.91 12.79
CA ILE A 44 7.98 8.93 11.55
C ILE A 44 9.45 9.24 11.86
N GLN A 45 9.73 10.13 12.81
CA GLN A 45 11.09 10.41 13.26
C GLN A 45 11.73 9.21 13.98
N VAL A 46 10.96 8.50 14.81
CA VAL A 46 11.42 7.24 15.44
C VAL A 46 11.65 6.18 14.36
N ASN A 47 10.77 6.07 13.36
CA ASN A 47 10.98 5.15 12.25
C ASN A 47 12.30 5.44 11.52
N HIS A 48 12.57 6.71 11.18
CA HIS A 48 13.81 7.12 10.53
C HIS A 48 15.06 6.82 11.34
N LYS A 49 15.05 7.21 12.64
CA LYS A 49 16.24 7.19 13.50
C LYS A 49 16.48 5.86 14.20
N VAL A 50 15.44 5.05 14.39
CA VAL A 50 15.47 3.86 15.25
C VAL A 50 15.01 2.63 14.50
N THR A 51 13.78 2.63 13.95
CA THR A 51 13.15 1.42 13.42
C THR A 51 13.85 0.93 12.14
N ILE A 52 14.15 1.82 11.19
CA ILE A 52 14.88 1.48 9.96
C ILE A 52 16.28 0.93 10.26
N PRO A 53 17.14 1.61 11.04
CA PRO A 53 18.46 1.07 11.41
C PRO A 53 18.37 -0.27 12.17
N ALA A 54 17.41 -0.41 13.08
CA ALA A 54 17.20 -1.65 13.83
C ALA A 54 16.76 -2.79 12.90
N SER A 55 15.89 -2.52 11.91
CA SER A 55 15.46 -3.52 10.92
C SER A 55 16.61 -3.98 10.04
N PHE A 56 17.46 -3.07 9.57
CA PHE A 56 18.67 -3.44 8.83
C PHE A 56 19.61 -4.31 9.68
N ALA A 57 19.89 -3.91 10.92
CA ALA A 57 20.73 -4.71 11.84
C ALA A 57 20.12 -6.11 12.08
N ARG A 58 18.80 -6.24 12.15
CA ARG A 58 18.13 -7.54 12.23
C ARG A 58 18.30 -8.35 10.95
N CYS A 59 18.15 -7.75 9.77
CA CYS A 59 18.41 -8.43 8.50
C CYS A 59 19.84 -8.97 8.40
N GLU A 60 20.84 -8.22 8.91
CA GLU A 60 22.23 -8.67 8.98
C GLU A 60 22.38 -9.84 9.98
N ASN A 61 21.98 -9.63 11.23
CA ASN A 61 22.24 -10.55 12.33
C ASN A 61 21.44 -11.86 12.26
N THR A 62 20.36 -11.90 11.49
CA THR A 62 19.50 -13.08 11.31
C THR A 62 19.70 -13.79 9.96
N GLY A 63 20.75 -13.42 9.22
CA GLY A 63 21.20 -14.16 8.03
C GLY A 63 20.54 -13.74 6.71
N ARG A 64 19.65 -12.78 6.69
CA ARG A 64 18.97 -12.33 5.45
C ARG A 64 19.96 -11.70 4.46
N VAL A 65 20.85 -10.83 4.93
CA VAL A 65 21.95 -10.28 4.09
C VAL A 65 22.91 -11.39 3.67
N LYS A 66 23.26 -12.28 4.60
CA LYS A 66 24.16 -13.41 4.33
C LYS A 66 23.63 -14.35 3.24
N ASN A 67 22.31 -14.55 3.14
CA ASN A 67 21.72 -15.33 2.06
C ASN A 67 22.04 -14.73 0.68
N PHE A 68 22.00 -13.40 0.52
CA PHE A 68 22.39 -12.73 -0.73
C PHE A 68 23.89 -12.90 -1.03
N GLU A 69 24.75 -12.79 -0.01
CA GLU A 69 26.20 -13.00 -0.17
C GLU A 69 26.50 -14.44 -0.63
N MET A 70 25.84 -15.44 -0.02
CA MET A 70 25.99 -16.84 -0.40
C MET A 70 25.41 -17.13 -1.80
N ALA A 71 24.28 -16.52 -2.16
CA ALA A 71 23.71 -16.63 -3.49
C ALA A 71 24.66 -16.03 -4.55
N ALA A 72 25.29 -14.89 -4.27
CA ALA A 72 26.30 -14.29 -5.14
C ALA A 72 27.55 -15.18 -5.33
N ALA A 73 27.87 -15.99 -4.32
CA ALA A 73 29.00 -16.93 -4.35
C ALA A 73 28.61 -18.32 -4.88
N HIS A 74 27.33 -18.60 -5.12
CA HIS A 74 26.77 -19.92 -5.43
C HIS A 74 27.31 -21.02 -4.48
N SER A 75 27.36 -20.69 -3.18
CA SER A 75 27.94 -21.57 -2.17
C SER A 75 27.39 -21.30 -0.78
N GLY A 76 27.35 -22.35 0.05
CA GLY A 76 26.86 -22.29 1.41
C GLY A 76 25.53 -23.00 1.60
N LYS A 77 24.84 -22.69 2.66
CA LYS A 77 23.52 -23.23 2.98
C LYS A 77 22.58 -22.12 3.37
N PHE A 78 21.39 -22.09 2.76
CA PHE A 78 20.33 -21.16 3.13
C PHE A 78 20.12 -21.14 4.64
N CYS A 79 20.18 -19.95 5.27
CA CYS A 79 20.36 -19.84 6.72
C CYS A 79 19.19 -19.20 7.46
N THR A 80 18.11 -18.83 6.76
CA THR A 80 16.86 -18.37 7.39
C THR A 80 15.79 -19.46 7.31
N LYS A 81 14.67 -19.25 8.00
CA LYS A 81 13.60 -20.25 8.06
C LYS A 81 12.72 -20.23 6.82
N PHE A 82 12.36 -19.05 6.36
CA PHE A 82 11.39 -18.88 5.28
C PHE A 82 12.08 -18.50 3.98
N THR A 83 11.71 -19.16 2.90
CA THR A 83 12.27 -18.97 1.56
C THR A 83 12.01 -17.58 0.98
N PHE A 84 11.09 -16.83 1.57
CA PHE A 84 10.70 -15.47 1.18
C PHE A 84 11.30 -14.36 2.07
N ASP A 85 12.26 -14.67 2.92
CA ASP A 85 12.90 -13.71 3.83
C ASP A 85 13.76 -12.64 3.10
N ASP A 86 14.06 -12.82 1.81
CA ASP A 86 14.64 -11.79 0.94
C ASP A 86 13.83 -10.49 0.97
N THR A 87 12.50 -10.59 1.10
CA THR A 87 11.58 -9.46 1.12
C THR A 87 11.77 -8.53 2.31
N ASP A 88 12.33 -8.99 3.42
CA ASP A 88 12.58 -8.16 4.58
C ASP A 88 13.62 -7.07 4.28
N ILE A 89 14.65 -7.41 3.46
CA ILE A 89 15.62 -6.43 2.96
C ILE A 89 14.94 -5.45 2.00
N TYR A 90 14.15 -5.96 1.05
CA TYR A 90 13.46 -5.11 0.07
C TYR A 90 12.51 -4.10 0.75
N LYS A 91 11.65 -4.56 1.65
CA LYS A 91 10.73 -3.69 2.39
C LYS A 91 11.47 -2.65 3.25
N THR A 92 12.60 -3.05 3.85
CA THR A 92 13.40 -2.11 4.66
C THR A 92 14.07 -1.06 3.76
N ILE A 93 14.56 -1.42 2.57
CA ILE A 93 15.08 -0.46 1.57
C ILE A 93 13.94 0.46 1.07
N GLU A 94 12.73 -0.06 0.84
CA GLU A 94 11.57 0.75 0.46
C GLU A 94 11.29 1.83 1.50
N GLY A 95 11.20 1.44 2.77
CA GLY A 95 10.96 2.38 3.87
C GLY A 95 12.09 3.38 4.08
N ALA A 96 13.35 2.95 3.95
CA ALA A 96 14.52 3.83 4.00
C ALA A 96 14.48 4.86 2.85
N SER A 97 14.12 4.43 1.64
CA SER A 97 13.99 5.29 0.47
C SER A 97 12.92 6.37 0.66
N PHE A 98 11.72 5.99 1.08
CA PHE A 98 10.67 6.96 1.39
C PHE A 98 11.05 7.90 2.54
N SER A 99 11.72 7.38 3.56
CA SER A 99 12.21 8.19 4.68
C SER A 99 13.25 9.22 4.23
N MET A 100 14.21 8.83 3.39
CA MET A 100 15.23 9.73 2.84
C MET A 100 14.67 10.77 1.86
N ALA A 101 13.57 10.49 1.19
CA ALA A 101 12.87 11.46 0.32
C ALA A 101 12.31 12.66 1.12
N VAL A 102 11.99 12.45 2.41
CA VAL A 102 11.48 13.50 3.32
C VAL A 102 12.60 14.07 4.19
N THR A 103 13.47 13.20 4.70
CA THR A 103 14.58 13.54 5.59
C THR A 103 15.88 13.00 5.01
N PRO A 104 16.61 13.79 4.21
CA PRO A 104 17.84 13.34 3.58
C PRO A 104 18.88 12.83 4.61
N ASP A 105 19.41 11.63 4.40
CA ASP A 105 20.43 10.99 5.23
C ASP A 105 21.49 10.31 4.35
N LYS A 106 22.65 10.96 4.27
CA LYS A 106 23.77 10.48 3.44
C LYS A 106 24.41 9.18 3.96
N GLN A 107 24.29 8.88 5.25
CA GLN A 107 24.83 7.64 5.80
C GLN A 107 23.91 6.46 5.44
N MET A 108 22.61 6.64 5.63
CA MET A 108 21.61 5.66 5.23
C MET A 108 21.64 5.41 3.71
N ASP A 109 21.78 6.47 2.91
CA ASP A 109 21.86 6.37 1.45
C ASP A 109 23.06 5.51 0.99
N ARG A 110 24.26 5.74 1.55
CA ARG A 110 25.43 4.90 1.25
C ARG A 110 25.27 3.45 1.70
N TYR A 111 24.63 3.24 2.85
CA TYR A 111 24.38 1.91 3.36
C TYR A 111 23.39 1.15 2.46
N VAL A 112 22.29 1.80 2.05
CA VAL A 112 21.33 1.25 1.08
C VAL A 112 22.01 0.90 -0.24
N ASP A 113 22.87 1.77 -0.78
CA ASP A 113 23.64 1.47 -1.99
C ASP A 113 24.53 0.23 -1.82
N SER A 114 25.15 0.03 -0.64
CA SER A 114 25.96 -1.15 -0.36
C SER A 114 25.14 -2.44 -0.35
N LEU A 115 23.93 -2.42 0.22
CA LEU A 115 23.01 -3.56 0.19
C LEU A 115 22.53 -3.86 -1.24
N ILE A 116 22.17 -2.82 -2.00
CA ILE A 116 21.78 -2.97 -3.40
C ILE A 116 22.92 -3.63 -4.22
N ALA A 117 24.17 -3.28 -3.95
CA ALA A 117 25.32 -3.91 -4.61
C ALA A 117 25.49 -5.40 -4.27
N ILE A 118 25.12 -5.81 -3.04
CA ILE A 118 25.09 -7.23 -2.64
C ILE A 118 23.96 -7.95 -3.39
N VAL A 119 22.75 -7.37 -3.40
CA VAL A 119 21.59 -7.91 -4.14
C VAL A 119 21.90 -8.06 -5.62
N ALA A 120 22.56 -7.06 -6.24
CA ALA A 120 22.94 -7.11 -7.65
C ALA A 120 23.86 -8.30 -7.99
N LYS A 121 24.78 -8.65 -7.08
CA LYS A 121 25.68 -9.80 -7.27
C LYS A 121 24.97 -11.15 -7.15
N ALA A 122 23.88 -11.21 -6.39
CA ALA A 122 23.07 -12.42 -6.22
C ALA A 122 22.11 -12.67 -7.40
N GLN A 123 21.90 -11.68 -8.28
CA GLN A 123 21.02 -11.83 -9.43
C GLN A 123 21.68 -12.67 -10.52
N GLU A 124 21.02 -13.76 -10.92
CA GLU A 124 21.49 -14.64 -11.99
C GLU A 124 21.54 -13.94 -13.37
N PRO A 125 22.33 -14.47 -14.32
CA PRO A 125 22.52 -13.80 -15.63
C PRO A 125 21.22 -13.54 -16.41
N ASP A 126 20.21 -14.39 -16.24
CA ASP A 126 18.90 -14.24 -16.91
C ASP A 126 17.93 -13.30 -16.18
N GLY A 127 18.30 -12.83 -14.97
CA GLY A 127 17.48 -11.95 -14.15
C GLY A 127 16.79 -12.61 -12.96
N TYR A 128 16.90 -13.93 -12.81
CA TYR A 128 16.35 -14.62 -11.64
C TYR A 128 17.01 -14.13 -10.34
N LEU A 129 16.22 -13.95 -9.30
CA LEU A 129 16.69 -13.47 -8.01
C LEU A 129 15.82 -14.05 -6.89
N TYR A 130 16.33 -15.10 -6.26
CA TYR A 130 15.67 -15.80 -5.16
C TYR A 130 16.72 -16.61 -4.41
N THR A 131 17.20 -16.10 -3.27
CA THR A 131 18.38 -16.63 -2.59
C THR A 131 18.22 -18.07 -2.14
N ALA A 132 17.01 -18.45 -1.71
CA ALA A 132 16.70 -19.79 -1.23
C ALA A 132 17.04 -20.89 -2.27
N ARG A 133 17.00 -20.57 -3.56
CA ARG A 133 17.34 -21.50 -4.63
C ARG A 133 18.73 -21.24 -5.21
N THR A 134 19.11 -19.98 -5.40
CA THR A 134 20.37 -19.60 -6.07
C THR A 134 21.62 -20.06 -5.28
N ILE A 135 21.54 -20.18 -3.96
CA ILE A 135 22.65 -20.65 -3.10
C ILE A 135 23.09 -22.07 -3.47
N ASP A 136 22.15 -23.02 -3.53
CA ASP A 136 22.38 -24.41 -3.92
C ASP A 136 21.19 -24.92 -4.76
N PRO A 137 21.24 -24.76 -6.09
CA PRO A 137 20.15 -25.18 -6.96
C PRO A 137 19.88 -26.68 -7.00
N LEU A 138 20.86 -27.49 -6.58
CA LEU A 138 20.73 -28.96 -6.53
C LEU A 138 20.02 -29.43 -5.26
N HIS A 139 20.14 -28.68 -4.17
CA HIS A 139 19.54 -29.03 -2.88
C HIS A 139 18.79 -27.80 -2.28
N PRO A 140 17.79 -27.25 -2.97
CA PRO A 140 17.04 -26.11 -2.48
C PRO A 140 16.19 -26.51 -1.25
N PRO A 141 15.82 -25.56 -0.37
CA PRO A 141 14.83 -25.82 0.67
C PRO A 141 13.53 -26.38 0.09
N GLU A 142 12.85 -27.25 0.85
CA GLU A 142 11.64 -27.96 0.41
C GLU A 142 10.59 -27.02 -0.23
N TRP A 143 10.33 -25.87 0.38
CA TRP A 143 9.34 -24.92 -0.13
C TRP A 143 9.73 -24.29 -1.47
N ALA A 144 11.02 -24.11 -1.74
CA ALA A 144 11.49 -23.61 -3.03
C ALA A 144 11.25 -24.61 -4.17
N GLY A 145 11.16 -25.91 -3.84
CA GLY A 145 10.93 -26.97 -4.80
C GLY A 145 12.13 -27.30 -5.70
N PRO A 146 12.06 -28.39 -6.46
CA PRO A 146 13.18 -28.89 -7.29
C PRO A 146 13.46 -28.01 -8.52
N GLU A 147 12.49 -27.23 -8.98
CA GLU A 147 12.60 -26.36 -10.15
C GLU A 147 12.06 -24.96 -9.83
N ARG A 148 12.49 -23.95 -10.59
CA ARG A 148 11.96 -22.59 -10.48
C ARG A 148 10.45 -22.59 -10.71
N TRP A 149 9.70 -21.87 -9.90
CA TRP A 149 8.26 -21.62 -10.02
C TRP A 149 7.36 -22.84 -9.80
N VAL A 150 7.91 -24.02 -9.47
CA VAL A 150 7.10 -25.26 -9.37
C VAL A 150 6.13 -25.23 -8.19
N ASN A 151 6.53 -24.58 -7.08
CA ASN A 151 5.72 -24.43 -5.87
C ASN A 151 5.14 -23.02 -5.71
N GLU A 152 5.14 -22.20 -6.77
CA GLU A 152 4.73 -20.78 -6.69
C GLU A 152 3.29 -20.63 -6.22
N HIS A 153 2.41 -21.50 -6.64
CA HIS A 153 1.00 -21.47 -6.25
C HIS A 153 0.74 -21.87 -4.79
N VAL A 154 1.78 -22.26 -4.05
CA VAL A 154 1.68 -22.69 -2.64
C VAL A 154 2.57 -21.80 -1.76
N LEU A 155 3.83 -22.13 -1.57
CA LEU A 155 4.68 -21.55 -0.52
C LEU A 155 6.08 -21.13 -0.98
N SER A 156 6.48 -21.32 -2.26
CA SER A 156 7.82 -20.87 -2.68
C SER A 156 7.95 -19.35 -2.62
N HIS A 157 6.88 -18.64 -2.97
CA HIS A 157 6.82 -17.19 -2.90
C HIS A 157 7.90 -16.48 -3.75
N GLU A 158 8.30 -17.09 -4.87
CA GLU A 158 9.28 -16.49 -5.80
C GLU A 158 8.75 -15.20 -6.40
N LEU A 159 7.45 -15.18 -6.80
CA LEU A 159 6.77 -13.99 -7.33
C LEU A 159 6.53 -12.94 -6.23
N TYR A 160 6.27 -13.36 -4.98
CA TYR A 160 6.20 -12.45 -3.83
C TYR A 160 7.53 -11.72 -3.59
N ASN A 161 8.66 -12.44 -3.67
CA ASN A 161 9.99 -11.84 -3.61
C ASN A 161 10.19 -10.83 -4.76
N SER A 162 9.82 -11.18 -5.99
CA SER A 162 9.87 -10.28 -7.14
C SER A 162 9.00 -9.04 -6.94
N GLY A 163 7.79 -9.20 -6.41
CA GLY A 163 6.87 -8.09 -6.15
C GLY A 163 7.46 -7.06 -5.17
N HIS A 164 8.00 -7.51 -4.04
CA HIS A 164 8.65 -6.61 -3.08
C HIS A 164 9.96 -5.99 -3.62
N LEU A 165 10.69 -6.70 -4.47
CA LEU A 165 11.81 -6.11 -5.21
C LEU A 165 11.34 -4.94 -6.08
N PHE A 166 10.23 -5.10 -6.82
CA PHE A 166 9.68 -4.06 -7.71
C PHE A 166 9.16 -2.86 -6.92
N GLU A 167 8.46 -3.09 -5.81
CA GLU A 167 8.00 -2.05 -4.89
C GLU A 167 9.17 -1.21 -4.36
N ALA A 168 10.19 -1.88 -3.82
CA ALA A 168 11.36 -1.24 -3.23
C ALA A 168 12.22 -0.51 -4.26
N ALA A 169 12.44 -1.10 -5.44
CA ALA A 169 13.21 -0.49 -6.52
C ALA A 169 12.51 0.75 -7.09
N SER A 170 11.17 0.70 -7.21
CA SER A 170 10.36 1.84 -7.60
C SER A 170 10.47 2.98 -6.58
N ALA A 171 10.35 2.67 -5.29
CA ALA A 171 10.49 3.64 -4.21
C ALA A 171 11.88 4.28 -4.20
N HIS A 172 12.93 3.47 -4.34
CA HIS A 172 14.31 3.95 -4.38
C HIS A 172 14.57 4.88 -5.57
N TYR A 173 14.09 4.51 -6.76
CA TYR A 173 14.22 5.36 -7.95
C TYR A 173 13.47 6.69 -7.80
N LEU A 174 12.23 6.66 -7.32
CA LEU A 174 11.41 7.86 -7.13
C LEU A 174 11.99 8.80 -6.05
N ALA A 175 12.61 8.23 -5.02
CA ALA A 175 13.20 9.00 -3.92
C ALA A 175 14.57 9.60 -4.26
N THR A 176 15.41 8.89 -5.04
CA THR A 176 16.82 9.23 -5.22
C THR A 176 17.18 9.57 -6.66
N GLY A 177 16.39 9.16 -7.64
CA GLY A 177 16.72 9.21 -9.07
C GLY A 177 17.76 8.16 -9.52
N LYS A 178 18.32 7.36 -8.60
CA LYS A 178 19.31 6.32 -8.90
C LYS A 178 18.66 5.11 -9.57
N ARG A 179 19.32 4.57 -10.58
CA ARG A 179 18.81 3.40 -11.32
C ARG A 179 19.36 2.06 -10.85
N ASN A 180 20.38 2.06 -9.98
CA ASN A 180 21.07 0.85 -9.56
C ASN A 180 20.14 -0.28 -9.08
N PHE A 181 19.09 0.05 -8.32
CA PHE A 181 18.11 -0.93 -7.87
C PHE A 181 16.99 -1.18 -8.91
N LEU A 182 16.57 -0.12 -9.60
CA LEU A 182 15.58 -0.23 -10.67
C LEU A 182 16.05 -1.17 -11.80
N ASP A 183 17.31 -1.12 -12.19
CA ASP A 183 17.82 -1.98 -13.27
C ASP A 183 17.84 -3.46 -12.89
N ILE A 184 18.06 -3.79 -11.62
CA ILE A 184 17.91 -5.16 -11.07
C ILE A 184 16.45 -5.61 -11.19
N ALA A 185 15.50 -4.75 -10.77
CA ALA A 185 14.08 -5.04 -10.84
C ALA A 185 13.59 -5.21 -12.29
N LEU A 186 14.02 -4.35 -13.21
CA LEU A 186 13.65 -4.46 -14.62
C LEU A 186 14.17 -5.74 -15.25
N LYS A 187 15.41 -6.15 -14.94
CA LYS A 187 15.97 -7.42 -15.43
C LYS A 187 15.18 -8.62 -14.91
N ASN A 188 14.74 -8.60 -13.65
CA ASN A 188 13.89 -9.65 -13.10
C ASN A 188 12.48 -9.62 -13.74
N ALA A 189 11.86 -8.45 -13.89
CA ALA A 189 10.56 -8.31 -14.55
C ALA A 189 10.59 -8.78 -16.02
N ASP A 190 11.69 -8.55 -16.73
CA ASP A 190 11.89 -9.05 -18.10
C ASP A 190 11.94 -10.57 -18.17
N LEU A 191 12.55 -11.23 -17.18
CA LEU A 191 12.50 -12.68 -17.04
C LEU A 191 11.06 -13.16 -16.80
N LEU A 192 10.30 -12.48 -15.92
CA LEU A 192 8.90 -12.85 -15.68
C LEU A 192 8.05 -12.72 -16.95
N VAL A 193 8.21 -11.64 -17.72
CA VAL A 193 7.52 -11.46 -19.02
C VAL A 193 7.88 -12.56 -20.02
N LYS A 194 9.13 -13.05 -20.02
CA LYS A 194 9.54 -14.19 -20.86
C LYS A 194 8.92 -15.51 -20.42
N THR A 195 8.75 -15.70 -19.12
CA THR A 195 8.35 -16.98 -18.50
C THR A 195 6.83 -17.14 -18.46
N PHE A 196 6.10 -16.10 -18.11
CA PHE A 196 4.67 -16.13 -17.84
C PHE A 196 3.88 -15.35 -18.90
N GLY A 197 2.61 -15.72 -19.06
CA GLY A 197 1.69 -15.04 -19.97
C GLY A 197 0.92 -16.00 -20.85
N PRO A 198 0.01 -15.51 -21.72
CA PRO A 198 -0.74 -16.34 -22.65
C PRO A 198 0.17 -17.20 -23.54
N GLY A 199 -0.11 -18.51 -23.60
CA GLY A 199 0.72 -19.46 -24.34
C GLY A 199 2.07 -19.80 -23.73
N LYS A 200 2.36 -19.30 -22.53
CA LYS A 200 3.53 -19.60 -21.70
C LYS A 200 3.08 -20.28 -20.40
N ARG A 201 3.92 -20.21 -19.37
CA ARG A 201 3.55 -20.73 -18.05
C ARG A 201 2.40 -19.92 -17.45
N GLY A 202 1.33 -20.60 -17.00
CA GLY A 202 0.23 -20.06 -16.23
C GLY A 202 0.40 -20.41 -14.76
N VAL A 203 0.24 -19.42 -13.89
CA VAL A 203 0.15 -19.61 -12.44
C VAL A 203 -0.52 -18.38 -11.80
N ALA A 204 -1.44 -18.62 -10.87
CA ALA A 204 -1.84 -17.61 -9.92
C ALA A 204 -0.76 -17.52 -8.83
N PRO A 205 -0.17 -16.34 -8.55
CA PRO A 205 0.82 -16.21 -7.48
C PRO A 205 0.26 -16.70 -6.14
N GLY A 206 1.03 -17.51 -5.43
CA GLY A 206 0.62 -18.05 -4.13
C GLY A 206 0.52 -16.98 -3.05
N HIS A 207 1.28 -15.90 -3.19
CA HIS A 207 1.10 -14.66 -2.42
C HIS A 207 1.23 -13.46 -3.35
N GLU A 208 0.24 -12.61 -3.31
CA GLU A 208 0.16 -11.39 -4.12
C GLU A 208 1.18 -10.35 -3.66
N VAL A 209 1.50 -9.47 -4.51
CA VAL A 209 2.25 -8.20 -4.51
C VAL A 209 2.98 -7.97 -5.83
N VAL A 210 3.27 -9.05 -6.57
CA VAL A 210 3.96 -8.91 -7.86
C VAL A 210 3.14 -8.08 -8.83
N GLU A 211 1.82 -8.17 -8.75
CA GLU A 211 0.88 -7.43 -9.59
C GLU A 211 1.00 -5.92 -9.31
N MET A 212 0.96 -5.51 -8.04
CA MET A 212 1.15 -4.10 -7.66
C MET A 212 2.55 -3.60 -8.06
N GLY A 213 3.58 -4.40 -7.84
CA GLY A 213 4.94 -4.07 -8.20
C GLY A 213 5.12 -3.88 -9.72
N LEU A 214 4.54 -4.76 -10.54
CA LEU A 214 4.53 -4.64 -12.00
C LEU A 214 3.79 -3.38 -12.48
N VAL A 215 2.68 -3.01 -11.83
CA VAL A 215 1.98 -1.75 -12.15
C VAL A 215 2.85 -0.55 -11.81
N LYS A 216 3.61 -0.56 -10.72
CA LYS A 216 4.56 0.53 -10.41
C LYS A 216 5.67 0.62 -11.45
N LEU A 217 6.23 -0.52 -11.88
CA LEU A 217 7.22 -0.53 -12.97
C LEU A 217 6.61 -0.01 -14.29
N TYR A 218 5.37 -0.36 -14.60
CA TYR A 218 4.64 0.20 -15.75
C TYR A 218 4.52 1.73 -15.65
N ARG A 219 4.12 2.27 -14.49
CA ARG A 219 4.01 3.73 -14.28
C ARG A 219 5.35 4.47 -14.45
N ILE A 220 6.46 3.83 -14.10
CA ILE A 220 7.82 4.40 -14.26
C ILE A 220 8.31 4.31 -15.70
N THR A 221 8.07 3.19 -16.38
CA THR A 221 8.71 2.86 -17.67
C THR A 221 7.82 3.07 -18.88
N GLY A 222 6.49 3.08 -18.70
CA GLY A 222 5.50 3.04 -19.79
C GLY A 222 5.39 1.68 -20.48
N ARG A 223 6.07 0.63 -20.02
CA ARG A 223 6.10 -0.69 -20.63
C ARG A 223 4.79 -1.45 -20.38
N LYS A 224 3.99 -1.58 -21.44
CA LYS A 224 2.68 -2.22 -21.40
C LYS A 224 2.71 -3.72 -21.11
N ASP A 225 3.82 -4.39 -21.41
CA ASP A 225 4.02 -5.81 -21.11
C ASP A 225 4.05 -6.09 -19.59
N TYR A 226 4.54 -5.16 -18.77
CA TYR A 226 4.45 -5.26 -17.32
C TYR A 226 3.00 -5.17 -16.81
N LEU A 227 2.22 -4.23 -17.35
CA LEU A 227 0.79 -4.12 -17.02
C LEU A 227 0.01 -5.36 -17.47
N ALA A 228 0.28 -5.83 -18.69
CA ALA A 228 -0.34 -7.03 -19.22
C ALA A 228 -0.01 -8.28 -18.37
N LEU A 229 1.24 -8.39 -17.87
CA LEU A 229 1.62 -9.47 -16.99
C LEU A 229 0.95 -9.38 -15.61
N ALA A 230 0.83 -8.17 -15.05
CA ALA A 230 0.11 -7.96 -13.79
C ALA A 230 -1.35 -8.45 -13.91
N LYS A 231 -2.04 -8.02 -14.97
CA LYS A 231 -3.42 -8.47 -15.26
C LYS A 231 -3.49 -9.99 -15.49
N PHE A 232 -2.52 -10.57 -16.20
CA PHE A 232 -2.45 -12.00 -16.44
C PHE A 232 -2.42 -12.80 -15.12
N PHE A 233 -1.58 -12.41 -14.17
CA PHE A 233 -1.51 -13.09 -12.87
C PHE A 233 -2.83 -13.04 -12.08
N ILE A 234 -3.55 -11.93 -12.18
CA ILE A 234 -4.88 -11.80 -11.55
C ILE A 234 -5.89 -12.69 -12.29
N ASP A 235 -5.90 -12.68 -13.63
CA ASP A 235 -6.83 -13.45 -14.46
C ASP A 235 -6.54 -14.98 -14.44
N GLU A 236 -5.41 -15.43 -13.91
CA GLU A 236 -5.11 -16.84 -13.69
C GLU A 236 -5.90 -17.44 -12.51
N ARG A 237 -6.43 -16.58 -11.59
CA ARG A 237 -7.21 -17.06 -10.46
C ARG A 237 -8.55 -17.66 -10.89
N GLY A 238 -8.92 -18.74 -10.21
CA GLY A 238 -10.12 -19.51 -10.51
C GLY A 238 -9.97 -20.50 -11.67
N LYS A 239 -8.77 -20.61 -12.27
CA LYS A 239 -8.51 -21.58 -13.35
C LYS A 239 -8.00 -22.93 -12.84
N ARG A 240 -7.48 -22.96 -11.62
CA ARG A 240 -6.97 -24.18 -11.02
C ARG A 240 -8.12 -25.06 -10.49
N GLU A 241 -7.98 -26.36 -10.66
CA GLU A 241 -8.89 -27.34 -10.09
C GLU A 241 -8.67 -27.50 -8.58
N TYR A 242 -9.74 -27.33 -7.82
CA TYR A 242 -9.78 -27.50 -6.37
C TYR A 242 -10.95 -28.42 -5.97
N ASP A 243 -10.84 -29.07 -4.81
CA ASP A 243 -11.98 -29.81 -4.23
C ASP A 243 -13.03 -28.84 -3.66
N LYS A 244 -13.93 -28.40 -4.51
CA LYS A 244 -15.01 -27.46 -4.16
C LYS A 244 -15.96 -27.97 -3.07
N LYS A 245 -15.91 -29.28 -2.72
CA LYS A 245 -16.73 -29.86 -1.63
C LYS A 245 -16.00 -29.86 -0.30
N SER A 246 -14.71 -29.67 -0.29
CA SER A 246 -13.93 -29.60 0.93
C SER A 246 -14.31 -28.37 1.75
N LYS A 247 -14.43 -28.54 3.06
CA LYS A 247 -14.55 -27.45 4.03
C LYS A 247 -13.20 -26.83 4.39
N ASN A 248 -12.11 -27.46 3.98
CA ASN A 248 -10.75 -26.94 4.19
C ASN A 248 -10.44 -25.92 3.09
N GLU A 249 -10.21 -24.66 3.46
CA GLU A 249 -9.97 -23.56 2.53
C GLU A 249 -8.69 -23.72 1.71
N TRP A 250 -7.69 -24.44 2.22
CA TRP A 250 -6.49 -24.79 1.48
C TRP A 250 -6.78 -25.76 0.32
N GLN A 251 -7.78 -26.63 0.49
CA GLN A 251 -8.16 -27.63 -0.50
C GLN A 251 -9.22 -27.13 -1.48
N ASN A 252 -10.09 -26.20 -1.07
CA ASN A 252 -11.15 -25.67 -1.94
C ASN A 252 -10.74 -24.41 -2.71
N GLY A 253 -9.55 -23.85 -2.46
CA GLY A 253 -8.99 -22.70 -3.16
C GLY A 253 -9.29 -21.34 -2.50
N LYS A 254 -10.18 -21.25 -1.53
CA LYS A 254 -10.55 -19.99 -0.85
C LYS A 254 -9.37 -19.35 -0.14
N TYR A 255 -8.54 -20.15 0.52
CA TYR A 255 -7.33 -19.67 1.21
C TYR A 255 -6.43 -18.81 0.31
N TRP A 256 -6.37 -19.14 -0.99
CA TRP A 256 -5.53 -18.50 -2.00
C TRP A 256 -6.25 -17.43 -2.81
N GLN A 257 -7.53 -17.10 -2.51
CA GLN A 257 -8.39 -16.28 -3.37
C GLN A 257 -8.46 -16.83 -4.82
N ASP A 258 -8.43 -18.17 -4.97
CA ASP A 258 -8.29 -18.88 -6.25
C ASP A 258 -9.42 -19.91 -6.49
N ASP A 259 -10.47 -19.89 -5.67
CA ASP A 259 -11.63 -20.78 -5.78
C ASP A 259 -12.51 -20.46 -7.01
N LYS A 260 -12.54 -19.21 -7.45
CA LYS A 260 -13.30 -18.69 -8.58
C LYS A 260 -12.59 -17.50 -9.23
N PRO A 261 -12.89 -17.17 -10.51
CA PRO A 261 -12.34 -15.99 -11.15
C PRO A 261 -12.58 -14.73 -10.30
N VAL A 262 -11.61 -13.81 -10.25
CA VAL A 262 -11.69 -12.61 -9.41
C VAL A 262 -12.94 -11.76 -9.70
N THR A 263 -13.41 -11.74 -10.94
CA THR A 263 -14.64 -11.01 -11.34
C THR A 263 -15.92 -11.63 -10.79
N ALA A 264 -15.87 -12.90 -10.35
CA ALA A 264 -16.98 -13.60 -9.71
C ALA A 264 -16.90 -13.62 -8.18
N GLN A 265 -15.79 -13.12 -7.58
CA GLN A 265 -15.65 -13.04 -6.13
C GLN A 265 -16.59 -11.97 -5.56
N ASP A 266 -17.17 -12.25 -4.40
CA ASP A 266 -18.20 -11.43 -3.76
C ASP A 266 -18.01 -11.29 -2.24
N GLU A 267 -17.02 -11.97 -1.66
CA GLU A 267 -16.68 -11.88 -0.25
C GLU A 267 -15.16 -11.80 -0.03
N ALA A 268 -14.76 -11.20 1.08
CA ALA A 268 -13.38 -11.24 1.55
C ALA A 268 -13.12 -12.58 2.24
N GLU A 269 -12.19 -13.38 1.69
CA GLU A 269 -11.93 -14.74 2.14
C GLU A 269 -10.44 -15.10 2.10
N GLY A 270 -10.08 -16.21 2.72
CA GLY A 270 -8.72 -16.72 2.75
C GLY A 270 -7.75 -15.82 3.52
N HIS A 271 -6.47 -15.95 3.24
CA HIS A 271 -5.42 -15.20 3.94
C HIS A 271 -5.57 -13.70 3.74
N ALA A 272 -5.68 -12.96 4.86
CA ALA A 272 -6.10 -11.56 4.82
C ALA A 272 -5.10 -10.63 4.12
N VAL A 273 -3.78 -10.82 4.27
CA VAL A 273 -2.78 -9.96 3.61
C VAL A 273 -2.80 -10.17 2.09
N ARG A 274 -2.86 -11.43 1.64
CA ARG A 274 -2.97 -11.79 0.22
C ARG A 274 -4.17 -11.11 -0.41
N ALA A 275 -5.35 -11.26 0.21
CA ALA A 275 -6.59 -10.63 -0.23
C ALA A 275 -6.44 -9.12 -0.40
N MET A 276 -5.87 -8.42 0.60
CA MET A 276 -5.70 -6.96 0.51
C MET A 276 -4.77 -6.53 -0.63
N TYR A 277 -3.71 -7.27 -0.89
CA TYR A 277 -2.80 -6.98 -1.99
C TYR A 277 -3.43 -7.28 -3.36
N LEU A 278 -4.18 -8.38 -3.48
CA LEU A 278 -4.95 -8.70 -4.68
C LEU A 278 -5.95 -7.57 -5.02
N TYR A 279 -6.77 -7.18 -4.04
CA TYR A 279 -7.80 -6.16 -4.26
C TYR A 279 -7.19 -4.78 -4.55
N ALA A 280 -6.04 -4.46 -3.94
CA ALA A 280 -5.28 -3.26 -4.28
C ALA A 280 -4.75 -3.29 -5.73
N ALA A 281 -4.24 -4.44 -6.19
CA ALA A 281 -3.79 -4.61 -7.57
C ALA A 281 -4.95 -4.54 -8.58
N MET A 282 -6.10 -5.14 -8.25
CA MET A 282 -7.31 -5.03 -9.07
C MET A 282 -7.77 -3.58 -9.21
N ALA A 283 -7.70 -2.79 -8.14
CA ALA A 283 -8.02 -1.36 -8.17
C ALA A 283 -7.04 -0.58 -9.07
N ASP A 284 -5.74 -0.88 -8.99
CA ASP A 284 -4.72 -0.27 -9.85
C ASP A 284 -5.00 -0.55 -11.35
N ILE A 285 -5.33 -1.78 -11.71
CA ILE A 285 -5.62 -2.17 -13.09
C ILE A 285 -6.95 -1.57 -13.55
N ALA A 286 -8.00 -1.61 -12.72
CA ALA A 286 -9.28 -0.98 -13.03
C ALA A 286 -9.14 0.52 -13.32
N ALA A 287 -8.26 1.22 -12.59
CA ALA A 287 -7.97 2.63 -12.83
C ALA A 287 -7.28 2.89 -14.18
N ILE A 288 -6.37 2.00 -14.59
CA ILE A 288 -5.55 2.18 -15.80
C ILE A 288 -6.28 1.73 -17.05
N ASP A 289 -6.91 0.55 -17.02
CA ASP A 289 -7.56 -0.08 -18.17
C ASP A 289 -9.06 0.25 -18.28
N GLY A 290 -9.66 0.82 -17.23
CA GLY A 290 -11.10 1.03 -17.14
C GLY A 290 -11.89 -0.28 -16.97
N ASP A 291 -11.30 -1.32 -16.36
CA ASP A 291 -11.92 -2.63 -16.17
C ASP A 291 -13.08 -2.57 -15.16
N THR A 292 -14.29 -2.43 -15.69
CA THR A 292 -15.52 -2.33 -14.88
C THR A 292 -15.87 -3.63 -14.16
N ALA A 293 -15.41 -4.79 -14.64
CA ALA A 293 -15.67 -6.07 -13.98
C ALA A 293 -14.80 -6.21 -12.72
N TYR A 294 -13.54 -5.78 -12.77
CA TYR A 294 -12.70 -5.69 -11.59
C TYR A 294 -13.27 -4.71 -10.57
N LEU A 295 -13.67 -3.50 -11.06
CA LEU A 295 -14.26 -2.48 -10.20
C LEU A 295 -15.50 -3.01 -9.46
N ALA A 296 -16.42 -3.65 -10.18
CA ALA A 296 -17.62 -4.23 -9.60
C ALA A 296 -17.31 -5.34 -8.57
N ALA A 297 -16.26 -6.14 -8.81
CA ALA A 297 -15.86 -7.19 -7.87
C ALA A 297 -15.29 -6.59 -6.58
N ILE A 298 -14.33 -5.66 -6.67
CA ILE A 298 -13.75 -5.04 -5.47
C ILE A 298 -14.75 -4.21 -4.68
N ASP A 299 -15.75 -3.61 -5.32
CA ASP A 299 -16.85 -2.92 -4.62
C ASP A 299 -17.70 -3.89 -3.80
N ARG A 300 -18.07 -5.06 -4.38
CA ARG A 300 -18.83 -6.09 -3.65
C ARG A 300 -18.05 -6.64 -2.46
N ILE A 301 -16.77 -6.96 -2.68
CA ILE A 301 -15.89 -7.52 -1.65
C ILE A 301 -15.68 -6.50 -0.52
N TRP A 302 -15.51 -5.21 -0.87
CA TRP A 302 -15.36 -4.15 0.13
C TRP A 302 -16.60 -4.04 1.02
N ASN A 303 -17.80 -4.06 0.43
CA ASN A 303 -19.05 -4.02 1.18
C ASN A 303 -19.24 -5.29 2.06
N ASN A 304 -18.82 -6.48 1.60
CA ASN A 304 -18.83 -7.68 2.43
C ASN A 304 -17.88 -7.53 3.63
N MET A 305 -16.62 -7.12 3.36
CA MET A 305 -15.62 -6.95 4.41
C MET A 305 -16.07 -5.95 5.47
N THR A 306 -16.51 -4.77 5.08
CA THR A 306 -16.90 -3.69 6.00
C THR A 306 -18.19 -3.98 6.73
N GLY A 307 -19.14 -4.63 6.05
CA GLY A 307 -20.45 -4.98 6.64
C GLY A 307 -20.45 -6.21 7.54
N LYS A 308 -19.41 -7.08 7.47
CA LYS A 308 -19.48 -8.40 8.11
C LYS A 308 -18.18 -8.93 8.73
N LYS A 309 -17.00 -8.52 8.25
CA LYS A 309 -15.72 -9.22 8.54
C LYS A 309 -14.62 -8.31 9.10
N ILE A 310 -14.96 -7.11 9.53
CA ILE A 310 -14.01 -6.14 10.10
C ILE A 310 -14.25 -5.93 11.58
N TYR A 311 -13.19 -5.77 12.36
CA TYR A 311 -13.27 -5.42 13.77
C TYR A 311 -13.45 -3.90 13.98
N VAL A 312 -13.98 -3.52 15.15
CA VAL A 312 -14.29 -2.12 15.47
C VAL A 312 -13.09 -1.17 15.37
N GLN A 313 -11.87 -1.66 15.60
CA GLN A 313 -10.63 -0.89 15.46
C GLN A 313 -10.06 -0.89 14.03
N GLY A 314 -10.77 -1.50 13.06
CA GLY A 314 -10.34 -1.58 11.67
C GLY A 314 -9.46 -2.79 11.32
N GLY A 315 -9.21 -3.69 12.28
CA GLY A 315 -8.48 -4.94 12.04
C GLY A 315 -9.30 -5.94 11.22
N ILE A 316 -8.62 -6.80 10.49
CA ILE A 316 -9.20 -7.86 9.66
C ILE A 316 -8.41 -9.16 9.80
N GLY A 317 -9.04 -10.28 9.43
CA GLY A 317 -8.46 -11.60 9.63
C GLY A 317 -8.74 -12.13 11.04
N ALA A 318 -9.86 -12.84 11.22
CA ALA A 318 -10.34 -13.30 12.53
C ALA A 318 -9.65 -14.59 12.99
N VAL A 319 -9.22 -15.43 12.03
CA VAL A 319 -8.82 -16.82 12.28
C VAL A 319 -7.29 -16.95 12.25
N PRO A 320 -6.67 -17.43 13.34
CA PRO A 320 -5.21 -17.63 13.43
C PRO A 320 -4.68 -18.69 12.45
N ASP A 321 -5.44 -19.77 12.25
CA ASP A 321 -5.06 -20.82 11.30
C ASP A 321 -5.12 -20.28 9.87
N GLY A 322 -3.95 -20.15 9.24
CA GLY A 322 -3.81 -19.56 7.92
C GLY A 322 -3.94 -18.04 7.87
N GLU A 323 -3.96 -17.32 9.01
CA GLU A 323 -3.97 -15.84 9.05
C GLU A 323 -5.12 -15.24 8.22
N ARG A 324 -6.31 -15.85 8.31
CA ARG A 324 -7.37 -15.70 7.33
C ARG A 324 -8.61 -14.98 7.86
N PHE A 325 -9.45 -14.54 6.94
CA PHE A 325 -10.81 -14.15 7.24
C PHE A 325 -11.59 -15.33 7.82
N GLY A 326 -12.54 -15.05 8.72
CA GLY A 326 -13.54 -15.99 9.17
C GLY A 326 -14.81 -15.94 8.32
N GLU A 327 -15.80 -16.73 8.71
CA GLU A 327 -17.14 -16.65 8.14
C GLU A 327 -17.78 -15.27 8.41
N ASP A 328 -18.89 -14.96 7.74
CA ASP A 328 -19.65 -13.74 8.00
C ASP A 328 -19.98 -13.60 9.50
N TYR A 329 -19.61 -12.47 10.11
CA TYR A 329 -19.78 -12.15 11.53
C TYR A 329 -18.95 -13.00 12.51
N GLU A 330 -18.01 -13.80 12.04
CA GLU A 330 -17.05 -14.50 12.89
C GLU A 330 -15.95 -13.52 13.34
N LEU A 331 -16.20 -12.87 14.47
CA LEU A 331 -15.34 -11.80 15.02
C LEU A 331 -15.03 -12.05 16.51
N PRO A 332 -14.37 -13.17 16.88
CA PRO A 332 -14.03 -13.47 18.27
C PRO A 332 -12.99 -12.48 18.80
N ASN A 333 -13.14 -12.03 20.07
CA ASN A 333 -12.22 -11.05 20.65
C ASN A 333 -10.88 -11.68 21.09
N ALA A 334 -10.93 -12.80 21.80
CA ALA A 334 -9.75 -13.40 22.41
C ALA A 334 -8.83 -14.09 21.39
N THR A 335 -9.37 -14.64 20.32
CA THR A 335 -8.64 -15.37 19.28
C THR A 335 -8.45 -14.57 17.99
N ALA A 336 -8.90 -13.31 17.96
CA ALA A 336 -8.72 -12.44 16.81
C ALA A 336 -7.25 -12.36 16.37
N TYR A 337 -6.96 -12.75 15.13
CA TYR A 337 -5.60 -12.68 14.62
C TYR A 337 -5.19 -11.23 14.30
N ASN A 338 -5.98 -10.53 13.50
CA ASN A 338 -5.82 -9.10 13.21
C ASN A 338 -4.36 -8.73 12.92
N GLU A 339 -3.77 -9.34 11.91
CA GLU A 339 -2.37 -9.14 11.57
C GLU A 339 -2.06 -7.68 11.22
N THR A 340 -0.94 -7.19 11.71
CA THR A 340 -0.43 -5.84 11.39
C THR A 340 -0.26 -5.64 9.88
N CYS A 341 0.23 -6.66 9.13
CA CYS A 341 0.35 -6.56 7.67
C CYS A 341 -1.02 -6.47 6.99
N ALA A 342 -2.03 -7.16 7.49
CA ALA A 342 -3.38 -7.07 6.96
C ALA A 342 -3.98 -5.67 7.16
N ALA A 343 -3.73 -5.04 8.31
CA ALA A 343 -4.12 -3.64 8.53
C ALA A 343 -3.42 -2.69 7.54
N ILE A 344 -2.13 -2.89 7.26
CA ILE A 344 -1.38 -2.08 6.27
C ILE A 344 -1.93 -2.32 4.85
N GLY A 345 -2.18 -3.56 4.47
CA GLY A 345 -2.79 -3.90 3.18
C GLY A 345 -4.19 -3.28 3.02
N ASN A 346 -5.00 -3.29 4.09
CA ASN A 346 -6.30 -2.63 4.13
C ASN A 346 -6.18 -1.11 3.91
N ALA A 347 -5.17 -0.46 4.51
CA ALA A 347 -4.90 0.95 4.26
C ALA A 347 -4.56 1.22 2.79
N PHE A 348 -3.70 0.40 2.16
CA PHE A 348 -3.36 0.52 0.74
C PHE A 348 -4.57 0.34 -0.18
N TRP A 349 -5.46 -0.59 0.13
CA TRP A 349 -6.65 -0.82 -0.66
C TRP A 349 -7.67 0.32 -0.51
N ASN A 350 -7.91 0.80 0.71
CA ASN A 350 -8.85 1.91 0.94
C ASN A 350 -8.41 3.22 0.28
N GLU A 351 -7.10 3.53 0.24
CA GLU A 351 -6.61 4.67 -0.53
C GLU A 351 -6.98 4.55 -2.00
N ARG A 352 -6.73 3.38 -2.61
CA ARG A 352 -7.03 3.12 -4.02
C ARG A 352 -8.52 3.23 -4.33
N MET A 353 -9.36 2.70 -3.45
CA MET A 353 -10.82 2.83 -3.57
C MET A 353 -11.26 4.28 -3.49
N PHE A 354 -10.64 5.08 -2.60
CA PHE A 354 -10.87 6.52 -2.57
C PHE A 354 -10.43 7.20 -3.87
N LEU A 355 -9.27 6.89 -4.40
CA LEU A 355 -8.77 7.48 -5.65
C LEU A 355 -9.65 7.13 -6.87
N LEU A 356 -10.34 5.99 -6.83
CA LEU A 356 -11.34 5.60 -7.85
C LEU A 356 -12.68 6.33 -7.68
N HIS A 357 -13.21 6.41 -6.45
CA HIS A 357 -14.60 6.77 -6.21
C HIS A 357 -14.80 8.18 -5.66
N GLY A 358 -13.80 8.77 -5.00
CA GLY A 358 -13.92 10.07 -4.32
C GLY A 358 -14.89 10.06 -3.14
N ASP A 359 -15.11 8.91 -2.50
CA ASP A 359 -16.03 8.76 -1.38
C ASP A 359 -15.27 8.72 -0.04
N ALA A 360 -15.70 9.56 0.91
CA ALA A 360 -15.10 9.68 2.23
C ALA A 360 -15.16 8.38 3.05
N LYS A 361 -16.08 7.47 2.78
CA LYS A 361 -16.21 6.20 3.49
C LYS A 361 -14.91 5.38 3.49
N TYR A 362 -14.16 5.44 2.39
CA TYR A 362 -12.85 4.76 2.28
C TYR A 362 -11.79 5.45 3.15
N ILE A 363 -11.83 6.78 3.25
CA ILE A 363 -10.93 7.53 4.12
C ILE A 363 -11.33 7.39 5.59
N ASP A 364 -12.61 7.28 5.90
CA ASP A 364 -13.11 7.03 7.26
C ASP A 364 -12.57 5.67 7.78
N LEU A 365 -12.57 4.64 6.92
CA LEU A 365 -11.99 3.35 7.26
C LEU A 365 -10.46 3.42 7.32
N LEU A 366 -9.82 4.06 6.35
CA LEU A 366 -8.36 4.28 6.34
C LEU A 366 -7.89 4.95 7.65
N GLU A 367 -8.52 6.03 8.06
CA GLU A 367 -8.21 6.74 9.31
C GLU A 367 -8.36 5.84 10.53
N LYS A 368 -9.46 5.08 10.60
CA LYS A 368 -9.71 4.13 11.69
C LYS A 368 -8.61 3.06 11.77
N VAL A 369 -8.24 2.48 10.65
CA VAL A 369 -7.15 1.49 10.55
C VAL A 369 -5.83 2.10 10.98
N MET A 370 -5.49 3.29 10.48
CA MET A 370 -4.23 3.97 10.77
C MET A 370 -4.06 4.29 12.26
N TYR A 371 -5.09 4.86 12.89
CA TYR A 371 -5.02 5.27 14.30
C TYR A 371 -5.19 4.11 15.30
N ASN A 372 -5.54 2.92 14.84
CA ASN A 372 -5.79 1.77 15.71
C ASN A 372 -5.04 0.52 15.25
N GLY A 373 -5.64 -0.33 14.40
CA GLY A 373 -5.10 -1.66 14.05
C GLY A 373 -3.69 -1.64 13.46
N LEU A 374 -3.33 -0.60 12.72
CA LEU A 374 -2.03 -0.46 12.10
C LEU A 374 -0.97 0.04 13.09
N ILE A 375 -1.21 1.22 13.72
CA ILE A 375 -0.17 1.85 14.56
C ILE A 375 0.07 1.11 15.87
N ALA A 376 -0.92 0.33 16.34
CA ALA A 376 -0.75 -0.57 17.48
C ALA A 376 0.37 -1.59 17.24
N GLY A 377 0.64 -1.93 15.98
CA GLY A 377 1.73 -2.82 15.58
C GLY A 377 3.13 -2.36 15.97
N LEU A 378 3.34 -1.06 16.23
CA LEU A 378 4.65 -0.50 16.58
C LEU A 378 4.67 0.02 18.02
N GLY A 379 5.64 -0.43 18.81
CA GLY A 379 5.94 0.15 20.12
C GLY A 379 6.49 1.57 20.01
N LEU A 380 6.28 2.38 21.04
CA LEU A 380 6.79 3.76 21.08
C LEU A 380 8.32 3.84 21.08
N ASP A 381 8.98 2.76 21.46
CA ASP A 381 10.44 2.58 21.41
C ASP A 381 10.99 2.41 19.96
N GLY A 382 10.11 2.14 19.00
CA GLY A 382 10.47 1.88 17.60
C GLY A 382 11.18 0.54 17.35
N LYS A 383 11.26 -0.35 18.35
CA LYS A 383 12.01 -1.63 18.29
C LYS A 383 11.18 -2.85 18.68
N SER A 384 9.95 -2.65 19.10
CA SER A 384 9.06 -3.72 19.53
C SER A 384 7.76 -3.68 18.71
N PHE A 385 7.30 -4.86 18.29
CA PHE A 385 6.23 -5.00 17.30
C PHE A 385 5.18 -6.01 17.75
N PHE A 386 3.92 -5.75 17.40
CA PHE A 386 2.91 -6.80 17.34
C PHE A 386 2.87 -7.41 15.94
N TYR A 387 2.79 -8.72 15.88
CA TYR A 387 2.39 -9.44 14.69
C TYR A 387 0.86 -9.46 14.64
N THR A 388 0.25 -10.02 15.68
CA THR A 388 -1.20 -10.11 15.87
C THR A 388 -1.69 -9.04 16.85
N ASN A 389 -2.90 -8.54 16.61
CA ASN A 389 -3.54 -7.52 17.45
C ASN A 389 -4.89 -8.06 17.98
N ALA A 390 -4.84 -8.92 19.00
CA ALA A 390 -6.05 -9.43 19.64
C ALA A 390 -6.91 -8.29 20.21
N MET A 391 -8.23 -8.48 20.19
CA MET A 391 -9.17 -7.54 20.82
C MET A 391 -9.26 -7.72 22.32
N GLN A 392 -8.85 -8.89 22.81
CA GLN A 392 -8.84 -9.25 24.23
C GLN A 392 -7.61 -10.12 24.50
N VAL A 393 -6.82 -9.76 25.50
CA VAL A 393 -5.74 -10.61 26.01
C VAL A 393 -6.32 -11.49 27.12
N THR A 394 -6.19 -12.79 26.97
CA THR A 394 -6.68 -13.79 27.94
C THR A 394 -5.56 -14.78 28.24
N ASP A 395 -5.33 -15.06 29.53
CA ASP A 395 -4.30 -16.00 29.96
C ASP A 395 -4.46 -17.36 29.28
N GLY A 396 -3.35 -17.89 28.78
CA GLY A 396 -3.30 -19.20 28.10
C GLY A 396 -3.85 -19.22 26.67
N VAL A 397 -4.40 -18.12 26.16
CA VAL A 397 -4.83 -18.01 24.76
C VAL A 397 -3.68 -17.49 23.89
N LYS A 398 -3.30 -18.28 22.90
CA LYS A 398 -2.27 -17.93 21.91
C LYS A 398 -2.92 -17.63 20.56
N HIS A 399 -2.23 -16.85 19.77
CA HIS A 399 -2.60 -16.50 18.39
C HIS A 399 -1.74 -17.33 17.42
N GLY A 400 -2.17 -18.54 17.13
CA GLY A 400 -1.31 -19.53 16.48
C GLY A 400 -0.12 -19.86 17.38
N SER A 401 1.10 -19.70 16.90
CA SER A 401 2.35 -19.88 17.67
C SER A 401 2.81 -18.61 18.40
N LEU A 402 2.08 -17.49 18.25
CA LEU A 402 2.50 -16.17 18.74
C LEU A 402 1.89 -15.87 20.12
N GLU A 403 2.70 -15.24 20.96
CA GLU A 403 2.21 -14.68 22.23
C GLU A 403 1.53 -13.31 21.96
N PRO A 404 0.51 -12.92 22.73
CA PRO A 404 -0.14 -11.61 22.63
C PRO A 404 0.72 -10.52 23.26
N ALA A 405 1.98 -10.45 22.86
CA ALA A 405 2.98 -9.49 23.35
C ALA A 405 3.84 -8.97 22.20
N ARG A 406 4.42 -7.79 22.39
CA ARG A 406 5.39 -7.26 21.41
C ARG A 406 6.69 -8.03 21.46
N SER A 407 7.25 -8.27 20.26
CA SER A 407 8.58 -8.87 20.09
C SER A 407 9.49 -7.91 19.32
N GLY A 408 10.78 -7.98 19.59
CA GLY A 408 11.79 -7.19 18.86
C GLY A 408 12.02 -7.66 17.42
N TRP A 409 11.62 -8.87 17.07
CA TRP A 409 11.71 -9.46 15.74
C TRP A 409 10.95 -10.79 15.69
N PHE A 410 10.67 -11.29 14.48
CA PHE A 410 10.01 -12.57 14.24
C PHE A 410 10.81 -13.41 13.24
N GLU A 411 10.59 -14.71 13.21
CA GLU A 411 11.14 -15.57 12.13
C GLU A 411 10.60 -15.13 10.76
N CYS A 412 9.28 -14.92 10.64
CA CYS A 412 8.66 -14.19 9.55
C CYS A 412 8.51 -12.72 9.95
N SER A 413 9.40 -11.85 9.50
CA SER A 413 9.41 -10.44 9.93
C SER A 413 8.66 -9.50 8.98
N CYS A 414 7.58 -9.99 8.39
CA CYS A 414 6.75 -9.20 7.48
C CYS A 414 6.15 -7.96 8.15
N CYS A 415 5.65 -8.05 9.38
CA CYS A 415 4.99 -6.95 10.09
C CYS A 415 5.95 -5.80 10.46
N PRO A 416 7.12 -6.04 11.07
CA PRO A 416 8.11 -4.98 11.29
C PRO A 416 8.49 -4.24 10.01
N THR A 417 8.82 -4.98 8.95
CA THR A 417 9.28 -4.39 7.68
C THR A 417 8.16 -3.71 6.91
N ASN A 418 6.91 -4.16 7.02
CA ASN A 418 5.74 -3.45 6.50
C ASN A 418 5.49 -2.12 7.23
N LEU A 419 5.65 -2.06 8.55
CA LEU A 419 5.57 -0.79 9.31
C LEU A 419 6.66 0.18 8.88
N VAL A 420 7.89 -0.31 8.70
CA VAL A 420 9.04 0.48 8.21
C VAL A 420 8.70 1.19 6.89
N ARG A 421 8.10 0.50 5.92
CA ARG A 421 7.78 1.08 4.62
C ARG A 421 6.52 1.95 4.61
N PHE A 422 5.56 1.68 5.50
CA PHE A 422 4.30 2.43 5.55
C PHE A 422 4.47 3.81 6.20
N LEU A 423 5.14 3.90 7.33
CA LEU A 423 5.16 5.12 8.15
C LEU A 423 5.67 6.37 7.41
N PRO A 424 6.73 6.33 6.60
CA PRO A 424 7.18 7.53 5.88
C PRO A 424 6.18 8.05 4.85
N SER A 425 5.26 7.21 4.36
CA SER A 425 4.26 7.57 3.35
C SER A 425 2.98 8.20 3.91
N VAL A 426 2.79 8.22 5.24
CA VAL A 426 1.60 8.75 5.92
C VAL A 426 1.16 10.14 5.40
N PRO A 427 2.06 11.11 5.14
CA PRO A 427 1.65 12.40 4.61
C PRO A 427 0.94 12.33 3.25
N GLY A 428 1.16 11.27 2.47
CA GLY A 428 0.55 11.06 1.15
C GLY A 428 -0.96 10.80 1.18
N TYR A 429 -1.51 10.40 2.33
CA TYR A 429 -2.95 10.13 2.49
C TYR A 429 -3.77 11.36 2.85
N MET A 430 -3.11 12.52 3.10
CA MET A 430 -3.77 13.71 3.66
C MET A 430 -4.54 14.53 2.65
N TYR A 431 -4.01 14.64 1.43
CA TYR A 431 -4.58 15.48 0.39
C TYR A 431 -4.63 14.76 -0.94
N ALA A 432 -5.66 15.08 -1.74
CA ALA A 432 -5.76 14.60 -3.10
C ALA A 432 -6.36 15.67 -4.02
N GLN A 433 -6.27 15.46 -5.34
CA GLN A 433 -6.72 16.42 -6.33
C GLN A 433 -7.39 15.73 -7.53
N GLU A 434 -8.46 16.32 -8.04
CA GLU A 434 -9.11 15.98 -9.31
C GLU A 434 -9.43 17.28 -10.06
N GLY A 435 -8.64 17.62 -11.07
CA GLY A 435 -8.83 18.88 -11.80
C GLY A 435 -8.78 20.10 -10.87
N LYS A 436 -9.94 20.77 -10.69
CA LYS A 436 -10.10 21.93 -9.79
C LYS A 436 -10.58 21.57 -8.38
N LYS A 437 -10.75 20.30 -8.07
CA LYS A 437 -11.16 19.83 -6.75
C LYS A 437 -9.91 19.52 -5.93
N VAL A 438 -9.88 19.99 -4.69
CA VAL A 438 -8.84 19.66 -3.70
C VAL A 438 -9.52 18.99 -2.52
N TYR A 439 -9.11 17.77 -2.23
CA TYR A 439 -9.63 16.96 -1.13
C TYR A 439 -8.72 17.11 0.09
N VAL A 440 -9.31 17.36 1.25
CA VAL A 440 -8.67 17.29 2.57
C VAL A 440 -9.20 16.04 3.27
N ASN A 441 -8.41 14.99 3.25
CA ASN A 441 -8.78 13.64 3.69
C ASN A 441 -8.51 13.41 5.17
N LEU A 442 -7.29 13.70 5.64
CA LEU A 442 -6.89 13.47 7.02
C LEU A 442 -6.56 14.79 7.72
N PHE A 443 -6.94 14.87 8.97
CA PHE A 443 -6.69 16.02 9.81
C PHE A 443 -5.44 15.80 10.66
N ILE A 444 -4.30 16.20 10.10
CA ILE A 444 -2.97 16.11 10.72
C ILE A 444 -2.29 17.47 10.53
N ASN A 445 -1.76 18.05 11.61
CA ASN A 445 -1.08 19.35 11.50
C ASN A 445 0.07 19.27 10.49
N SER A 446 0.02 20.16 9.51
CA SER A 446 0.90 20.11 8.36
C SER A 446 0.93 21.40 7.58
N SER A 447 1.90 21.50 6.68
CA SER A 447 1.89 22.44 5.57
C SER A 447 2.10 21.69 4.26
N ALA A 448 1.38 22.09 3.21
CA ALA A 448 1.49 21.51 1.86
C ALA A 448 1.39 22.61 0.81
N VAL A 449 2.04 22.43 -0.34
CA VAL A 449 1.85 23.27 -1.52
C VAL A 449 1.26 22.41 -2.63
N ILE A 450 0.06 22.78 -3.08
CA ILE A 450 -0.69 22.06 -4.11
C ILE A 450 -0.86 22.99 -5.31
N LYS A 451 -0.59 22.48 -6.51
CA LYS A 451 -0.77 23.26 -7.74
C LYS A 451 -2.22 23.11 -8.23
N VAL A 452 -2.99 24.20 -8.18
CA VAL A 452 -4.38 24.27 -8.65
C VAL A 452 -4.48 25.31 -9.77
N ASN A 453 -5.03 24.94 -10.93
CA ASN A 453 -5.12 25.83 -12.10
C ASN A 453 -3.78 26.53 -12.45
N ASN A 454 -2.69 25.79 -12.44
CA ASN A 454 -1.32 26.29 -12.68
C ASN A 454 -0.83 27.33 -11.65
N GLN A 455 -1.48 27.46 -10.50
CA GLN A 455 -1.07 28.31 -9.40
C GLN A 455 -0.74 27.49 -8.17
N GLU A 456 0.28 27.89 -7.44
CA GLU A 456 0.60 27.31 -6.14
C GLU A 456 -0.36 27.83 -5.09
N VAL A 457 -0.94 26.91 -4.32
CA VAL A 457 -1.80 27.17 -3.17
C VAL A 457 -1.17 26.51 -1.97
N ALA A 458 -0.77 27.28 -0.98
CA ALA A 458 -0.29 26.74 0.28
C ALA A 458 -1.49 26.42 1.19
N PHE A 459 -1.46 25.22 1.75
CA PHE A 459 -2.41 24.74 2.75
C PHE A 459 -1.68 24.56 4.07
N LYS A 460 -2.31 24.95 5.18
CA LYS A 460 -1.78 24.71 6.52
C LYS A 460 -2.90 24.26 7.43
N GLN A 461 -2.73 23.08 8.05
CA GLN A 461 -3.64 22.57 9.09
C GLN A 461 -3.05 22.86 10.48
N GLU A 462 -3.88 23.42 11.39
CA GLU A 462 -3.53 23.74 12.77
C GLU A 462 -4.71 23.38 13.69
N HIS A 463 -4.59 22.30 14.43
CA HIS A 463 -5.64 21.78 15.33
C HIS A 463 -5.07 20.74 16.31
N ASN A 464 -5.89 20.21 17.19
CA ASN A 464 -5.51 19.15 18.14
C ASN A 464 -6.24 17.82 17.88
N TYR A 465 -6.47 17.51 16.61
CA TYR A 465 -7.05 16.23 16.20
C TYR A 465 -6.04 15.07 16.41
N PRO A 466 -6.43 13.88 16.87
CA PRO A 466 -7.82 13.42 17.11
C PRO A 466 -8.37 13.73 18.52
N TRP A 467 -7.64 14.49 19.35
CA TRP A 467 -8.04 14.78 20.75
C TRP A 467 -9.14 15.85 20.85
N ALA A 468 -9.28 16.69 19.83
CA ALA A 468 -10.33 17.69 19.72
C ALA A 468 -10.87 17.72 18.28
N GLY A 469 -12.18 17.95 18.13
CA GLY A 469 -12.85 17.95 16.84
C GLY A 469 -12.76 19.25 16.06
N ASN A 470 -12.24 20.33 16.65
CA ASN A 470 -12.08 21.61 15.97
C ASN A 470 -10.95 21.56 14.95
N ILE A 471 -11.27 21.82 13.69
CA ILE A 471 -10.31 21.82 12.58
C ILE A 471 -10.09 23.26 12.12
N LEU A 472 -8.85 23.65 11.87
CA LEU A 472 -8.46 24.90 11.25
C LEU A 472 -7.58 24.62 10.02
N LEU A 473 -8.00 25.13 8.88
CA LEU A 473 -7.30 25.03 7.61
C LEU A 473 -7.10 26.42 7.03
N LYS A 474 -5.85 26.82 6.83
CA LYS A 474 -5.48 28.05 6.09
C LYS A 474 -5.29 27.73 4.63
N VAL A 475 -5.78 28.60 3.76
CA VAL A 475 -5.69 28.49 2.31
C VAL A 475 -5.04 29.76 1.77
N ASP A 476 -3.81 29.63 1.29
CA ASP A 476 -2.97 30.75 0.88
C ASP A 476 -2.54 30.62 -0.60
N PRO A 477 -3.37 30.98 -1.57
CA PRO A 477 -2.95 31.05 -2.97
C PRO A 477 -2.03 32.25 -3.22
N VAL A 478 -1.07 32.09 -4.15
CA VAL A 478 -0.17 33.19 -4.59
C VAL A 478 -0.99 34.34 -5.19
N ARG A 479 -2.04 34.02 -5.95
CA ARG A 479 -3.06 34.96 -6.46
C ARG A 479 -4.44 34.34 -6.26
N ALA A 480 -5.48 35.18 -6.22
CA ALA A 480 -6.85 34.69 -6.10
C ALA A 480 -7.16 33.65 -7.20
N VAL A 481 -7.64 32.47 -6.79
CA VAL A 481 -7.90 31.34 -7.68
C VAL A 481 -9.20 30.64 -7.29
N ALA A 482 -10.01 30.30 -8.28
CA ALA A 482 -11.27 29.59 -8.07
C ALA A 482 -11.04 28.08 -8.10
N PHE A 483 -11.50 27.39 -7.05
CA PHE A 483 -11.53 25.93 -6.97
C PHE A 483 -12.51 25.45 -5.92
N ASP A 484 -12.85 24.17 -5.97
CA ASP A 484 -13.72 23.51 -5.01
C ASP A 484 -12.88 22.80 -3.95
N LEU A 485 -13.04 23.20 -2.70
CA LEU A 485 -12.41 22.57 -1.55
C LEU A 485 -13.37 21.53 -0.97
N TYR A 486 -12.95 20.27 -0.99
CA TYR A 486 -13.66 19.14 -0.42
C TYR A 486 -13.07 18.85 0.96
N VAL A 487 -13.74 19.27 2.02
CA VAL A 487 -13.33 19.00 3.41
C VAL A 487 -14.10 17.78 3.90
N ARG A 488 -13.38 16.71 4.25
CA ARG A 488 -14.03 15.51 4.77
C ARG A 488 -14.79 15.81 6.06
N VAL A 489 -16.02 15.38 6.14
CA VAL A 489 -16.77 15.29 7.39
C VAL A 489 -16.66 13.86 7.86
N PRO A 490 -15.88 13.53 8.92
CA PRO A 490 -15.65 12.16 9.34
C PRO A 490 -16.95 11.39 9.62
N GLY A 491 -16.98 10.10 9.33
CA GLY A 491 -18.15 9.25 9.56
C GLY A 491 -18.65 9.31 11.01
N TRP A 492 -17.73 9.33 11.98
CA TRP A 492 -18.08 9.45 13.39
C TRP A 492 -18.79 10.77 13.73
N ALA A 493 -18.48 11.88 13.02
CA ALA A 493 -19.18 13.16 13.16
C ALA A 493 -20.53 13.18 12.43
N ARG A 494 -20.84 12.16 11.65
CA ARG A 494 -22.13 11.92 10.99
C ARG A 494 -22.96 10.81 11.70
N GLY A 495 -22.46 10.29 12.83
CA GLY A 495 -23.11 9.20 13.56
C GLY A 495 -22.79 7.79 13.03
N GLU A 496 -21.80 7.66 12.16
CA GLU A 496 -21.37 6.38 11.57
C GLU A 496 -20.12 5.85 12.31
N ALA A 497 -20.26 4.76 13.05
CA ALA A 497 -19.13 4.15 13.77
C ALA A 497 -18.13 3.48 12.80
N ILE A 498 -18.65 2.88 11.73
CA ILE A 498 -17.93 2.29 10.61
C ILE A 498 -18.85 2.35 9.38
N PRO A 499 -18.30 2.42 8.16
CA PRO A 499 -19.11 2.25 6.95
C PRO A 499 -19.90 0.93 6.97
N ASP A 500 -21.06 0.91 6.30
CA ASP A 500 -21.97 -0.23 6.16
C ASP A 500 -22.64 -0.72 7.47
N GLY A 501 -22.38 -0.04 8.61
CA GLY A 501 -23.20 -0.15 9.82
C GLY A 501 -23.06 -1.44 10.62
N LEU A 502 -21.98 -2.22 10.46
CA LEU A 502 -21.68 -3.39 11.30
C LEU A 502 -21.61 -3.01 12.79
N TYR A 503 -21.04 -1.85 13.09
CA TYR A 503 -21.01 -1.24 14.42
C TYR A 503 -21.81 0.05 14.43
N ARG A 504 -22.51 0.31 15.54
CA ARG A 504 -23.32 1.53 15.73
C ARG A 504 -23.00 2.16 17.07
N PHE A 505 -23.01 3.48 17.10
CA PHE A 505 -22.96 4.20 18.37
C PHE A 505 -24.25 3.91 19.17
N LYS A 506 -24.11 3.75 20.47
CA LYS A 506 -25.26 3.58 21.36
C LYS A 506 -26.10 4.86 21.43
N ASP A 507 -25.40 6.01 21.49
CA ASP A 507 -26.02 7.34 21.52
C ASP A 507 -25.80 7.99 20.15
N THR A 508 -26.87 8.40 19.50
CA THR A 508 -26.85 8.94 18.12
C THR A 508 -26.91 10.47 18.07
N ALA A 509 -26.84 11.16 19.22
CA ALA A 509 -26.87 12.61 19.25
C ALA A 509 -25.56 13.22 18.74
N VAL A 510 -25.43 13.37 17.42
CA VAL A 510 -24.38 14.17 16.79
C VAL A 510 -24.91 15.59 16.59
N GLY A 511 -24.16 16.58 17.07
CA GLY A 511 -24.44 17.99 16.78
C GLY A 511 -24.19 18.31 15.29
N PRO A 512 -24.78 19.37 14.77
CA PRO A 512 -24.55 19.79 13.40
C PRO A 512 -23.07 20.18 13.19
N VAL A 513 -22.48 19.71 12.09
CA VAL A 513 -21.16 20.17 11.66
C VAL A 513 -21.30 21.57 11.10
N VAL A 514 -20.60 22.54 11.70
CA VAL A 514 -20.62 23.94 11.29
C VAL A 514 -19.29 24.30 10.63
N ILE A 515 -19.36 24.77 9.39
CA ILE A 515 -18.18 25.24 8.66
C ILE A 515 -18.25 26.74 8.50
N LYS A 516 -17.14 27.43 8.83
CA LYS A 516 -16.99 28.86 8.65
C LYS A 516 -15.80 29.15 7.74
N VAL A 517 -15.94 30.21 6.93
CA VAL A 517 -14.81 30.78 6.19
C VAL A 517 -14.63 32.21 6.69
N ASN A 518 -13.42 32.52 7.18
CA ASN A 518 -13.08 33.82 7.79
C ASN A 518 -14.05 34.21 8.93
N GLY A 519 -14.43 33.23 9.75
CA GLY A 519 -15.36 33.44 10.88
C GLY A 519 -16.85 33.47 10.52
N VAL A 520 -17.21 33.53 9.24
CA VAL A 520 -18.60 33.56 8.76
C VAL A 520 -19.04 32.14 8.37
N ALA A 521 -20.19 31.70 8.91
CA ALA A 521 -20.78 30.43 8.53
C ALA A 521 -21.10 30.40 7.02
N VAL A 522 -20.73 29.33 6.35
CA VAL A 522 -20.99 29.16 4.92
C VAL A 522 -21.94 27.99 4.70
N SER A 523 -22.81 28.13 3.70
CA SER A 523 -23.55 26.98 3.18
C SER A 523 -22.63 26.11 2.36
N TYR A 524 -22.77 24.80 2.49
CA TYR A 524 -22.02 23.82 1.72
C TYR A 524 -22.94 22.68 1.26
N LYS A 525 -22.58 22.04 0.19
CA LYS A 525 -23.22 20.79 -0.25
C LYS A 525 -22.45 19.61 0.31
N MET A 526 -23.15 18.65 0.88
CA MET A 526 -22.54 17.35 1.18
C MET A 526 -22.48 16.50 -0.08
N GLU A 527 -21.30 16.02 -0.45
CA GLU A 527 -21.08 15.14 -1.58
C GLU A 527 -20.14 14.00 -1.16
N LYS A 528 -20.63 12.75 -1.17
CA LYS A 528 -19.86 11.57 -0.80
C LYS A 528 -19.06 11.71 0.51
N GLY A 529 -19.69 12.32 1.54
CA GLY A 529 -19.06 12.53 2.85
C GLY A 529 -18.11 13.73 2.95
N TYR A 530 -18.03 14.56 1.90
CA TYR A 530 -17.29 15.82 1.90
C TYR A 530 -18.23 17.02 1.93
N ALA A 531 -17.87 18.03 2.71
CA ALA A 531 -18.44 19.36 2.61
C ALA A 531 -17.72 20.10 1.46
N VAL A 532 -18.47 20.47 0.42
CA VAL A 532 -17.93 21.12 -0.78
C VAL A 532 -18.09 22.63 -0.68
N ILE A 533 -16.96 23.36 -0.75
CA ILE A 533 -16.89 24.82 -0.66
C ILE A 533 -16.28 25.36 -1.95
N GLY A 534 -17.14 25.72 -2.92
CA GLY A 534 -16.74 26.33 -4.19
C GLY A 534 -16.65 27.84 -4.05
N ARG A 535 -15.46 28.42 -4.26
CA ARG A 535 -15.28 29.88 -4.24
C ARG A 535 -13.98 30.34 -4.89
N GLN A 536 -13.83 31.66 -5.08
CA GLN A 536 -12.55 32.27 -5.35
C GLN A 536 -11.77 32.43 -4.04
N TRP A 537 -10.74 31.64 -3.85
CA TRP A 537 -9.88 31.66 -2.68
C TRP A 537 -8.87 32.80 -2.78
N LYS A 538 -8.61 33.46 -1.65
CA LYS A 538 -7.65 34.57 -1.51
C LYS A 538 -6.62 34.23 -0.44
N LYS A 539 -5.48 34.89 -0.50
CA LYS A 539 -4.44 34.77 0.52
C LYS A 539 -5.01 35.11 1.90
N GLY A 540 -4.75 34.24 2.88
CA GLY A 540 -5.20 34.39 4.25
C GLY A 540 -6.62 33.87 4.52
N ASP A 541 -7.29 33.24 3.56
CA ASP A 541 -8.57 32.59 3.84
C ASP A 541 -8.40 31.46 4.85
N VAL A 542 -9.31 31.41 5.83
CA VAL A 542 -9.29 30.40 6.91
C VAL A 542 -10.62 29.65 6.94
N VAL A 543 -10.56 28.35 6.83
CA VAL A 543 -11.69 27.43 7.02
C VAL A 543 -11.61 26.86 8.42
N THR A 544 -12.72 26.89 9.16
CA THR A 544 -12.87 26.22 10.46
C THR A 544 -14.08 25.28 10.42
N MET A 545 -13.93 24.12 11.00
CA MET A 545 -14.98 23.12 11.14
C MET A 545 -15.07 22.66 12.59
#